data_3ad1dcab8ab552b60b6968cb46dd9de5
#
_entry.id   3ad1dcab8ab552b60b6968cb46dd9de5
#
_cell.length_a   1.000
_cell.length_b   1.000
_cell.length_c   1.000
_cell.angle_alpha   90.00
_cell.angle_beta   90.00
_cell.angle_gamma   90.00
#
_symmetry.space_group_name_H-M   'P 1'
#
loop_
_entity.id
_entity.type
_entity.pdbx_description
1 polymer ?
#
loop_
_entity_poly.entity_id
_entity_poly.type
_entity_poly.pdbx_seq_one_letter_code
_entity_poly.pdbx_strand_id
1 'polypeptide(L)'
;GTRVPATLPATVRTADGFAPMALSTENAAQLGKPCEQPIEMCGKQVFETLFPVQASTLAALPVNQSRRESFIYADGPVTSAVYLVTMANLPDDSIASQRIRIEFVRRGAGWVAASAGRQFKCREGGLVRQQWTDRSCR
;
A
#
# COMPACT_ATOMS: atom_id res chain seq x y z
N GLY A 1 -3.92 -20.58 2.45
CA GLY A 1 -4.90 -19.90 1.63
C GLY A 1 -5.05 -18.44 1.96
N THR A 2 -5.73 -17.75 1.12
CA THR A 2 -5.95 -16.33 1.30
C THR A 2 -6.95 -16.08 2.42
N ARG A 3 -6.58 -15.24 3.35
CA ARG A 3 -7.48 -14.90 4.44
C ARG A 3 -8.36 -13.73 4.01
N VAL A 4 -9.65 -13.86 4.25
CA VAL A 4 -10.61 -12.78 4.07
C VAL A 4 -10.90 -12.19 5.45
N PRO A 5 -10.50 -10.96 5.73
CA PRO A 5 -10.83 -10.35 7.01
C PRO A 5 -12.32 -10.07 7.11
N ALA A 6 -12.85 -10.15 8.32
CA ALA A 6 -14.26 -9.88 8.55
C ALA A 6 -14.62 -8.43 8.19
N THR A 7 -13.69 -7.49 8.39
CA THR A 7 -13.94 -6.08 8.15
C THR A 7 -12.69 -5.41 7.61
N LEU A 8 -12.82 -4.75 6.46
CA LEU A 8 -11.79 -3.85 5.95
C LEU A 8 -12.04 -2.47 6.54
N PRO A 9 -11.04 -1.84 7.18
CA PRO A 9 -11.22 -0.51 7.73
C PRO A 9 -11.70 0.47 6.67
N ALA A 10 -12.73 1.24 6.98
CA ALA A 10 -13.34 2.17 6.03
C ALA A 10 -12.33 3.18 5.48
N THR A 11 -11.36 3.59 6.29
CA THR A 11 -10.35 4.59 5.92
C THR A 11 -9.37 4.10 4.88
N VAL A 12 -9.29 2.79 4.63
CA VAL A 12 -8.37 2.21 3.64
C VAL A 12 -9.09 1.43 2.55
N ARG A 13 -10.41 1.32 2.64
CA ARG A 13 -11.20 0.55 1.68
C ARG A 13 -11.21 1.18 0.29
N THR A 14 -11.21 2.51 0.22
CA THR A 14 -11.20 3.24 -1.02
C THR A 14 -9.91 4.02 -1.18
N ALA A 15 -9.68 4.54 -2.38
CA ALA A 15 -8.53 5.39 -2.66
C ALA A 15 -8.70 6.83 -2.13
N ASP A 16 -9.87 7.15 -1.57
CA ASP A 16 -10.16 8.48 -1.05
C ASP A 16 -9.20 8.83 0.09
N GLY A 17 -8.66 10.05 0.04
CA GLY A 17 -7.72 10.50 1.04
C GLY A 17 -6.29 10.01 0.86
N PHE A 18 -6.01 9.26 -0.22
CA PHE A 18 -4.66 8.87 -0.60
C PHE A 18 -4.21 9.70 -1.80
N ALA A 19 -2.98 10.20 -1.78
CA ALA A 19 -2.40 10.85 -2.94
C ALA A 19 -2.11 9.78 -4.00
N PRO A 20 -2.63 9.92 -5.23
CA PRO A 20 -2.39 8.93 -6.26
C PRO A 20 -0.91 8.78 -6.58
N MET A 21 -0.48 7.54 -6.79
CA MET A 21 0.86 7.21 -7.28
C MET A 21 0.71 6.52 -8.62
N ALA A 22 1.48 6.97 -9.60
CA ALA A 22 1.45 6.36 -10.93
C ALA A 22 2.04 4.96 -10.88
N LEU A 23 1.38 4.02 -11.55
CA LEU A 23 1.97 2.72 -11.84
C LEU A 23 3.01 2.94 -12.94
N SER A 24 4.21 2.42 -12.76
CA SER A 24 5.32 2.67 -13.66
C SER A 24 5.04 2.12 -15.06
N THR A 25 5.21 2.97 -16.07
CA THR A 25 5.06 2.54 -17.47
C THR A 25 6.16 1.57 -17.89
N GLU A 26 7.34 1.66 -17.26
CA GLU A 26 8.44 0.74 -17.55
C GLU A 26 8.10 -0.70 -17.19
N ASN A 27 7.26 -0.89 -16.19
CA ASN A 27 6.87 -2.21 -15.71
C ASN A 27 5.43 -2.56 -16.10
N ALA A 28 4.81 -1.80 -17.01
CA ALA A 28 3.39 -1.98 -17.35
C ALA A 28 3.10 -3.39 -17.85
N ALA A 29 3.97 -3.94 -18.71
CA ALA A 29 3.77 -5.29 -19.24
C ALA A 29 3.83 -6.35 -18.13
N GLN A 30 4.73 -6.21 -17.17
CA GLN A 30 4.87 -7.12 -16.05
C GLN A 30 3.69 -6.99 -15.10
N LEU A 31 3.28 -5.74 -14.81
CA LEU A 31 2.16 -5.46 -13.90
C LEU A 31 0.82 -5.89 -14.48
N GLY A 32 0.69 -5.92 -15.82
CA GLY A 32 -0.52 -6.34 -16.49
C GLY A 32 -0.73 -7.85 -16.48
N LYS A 33 0.28 -8.64 -16.15
CA LYS A 33 0.15 -10.08 -16.02
C LYS A 33 -0.47 -10.43 -14.67
N PRO A 34 -1.52 -11.27 -14.63
CA PRO A 34 -2.08 -11.68 -13.34
C PRO A 34 -1.06 -12.43 -12.50
N CYS A 35 -0.96 -12.05 -11.25
CA CYS A 35 -0.14 -12.74 -10.26
C CYS A 35 -0.98 -13.85 -9.64
N GLU A 36 -0.60 -15.11 -9.84
CA GLU A 36 -1.35 -16.26 -9.38
C GLU A 36 -0.88 -16.78 -8.02
N GLN A 37 -0.15 -15.96 -7.29
CA GLN A 37 0.26 -16.22 -5.92
C GLN A 37 -0.81 -15.72 -4.94
N PRO A 38 -0.71 -16.07 -3.65
CA PRO A 38 -1.52 -15.41 -2.63
C PRO A 38 -1.33 -13.90 -2.66
N ILE A 39 -2.37 -13.16 -2.28
CA ILE A 39 -2.35 -11.69 -2.37
C ILE A 39 -1.17 -11.08 -1.60
N GLU A 40 -0.76 -11.67 -0.48
CA GLU A 40 0.37 -11.22 0.30
C GLU A 40 1.66 -11.23 -0.52
N MET A 41 1.84 -12.24 -1.35
CA MET A 41 3.00 -12.36 -2.23
C MET A 41 2.90 -11.42 -3.42
N CYS A 42 1.72 -11.31 -4.02
CA CYS A 42 1.48 -10.40 -5.12
C CYS A 42 1.72 -8.95 -4.68
N GLY A 43 1.21 -8.60 -3.50
CA GLY A 43 1.41 -7.28 -2.93
C GLY A 43 2.87 -6.96 -2.69
N LYS A 44 3.60 -7.90 -2.10
CA LYS A 44 5.04 -7.72 -1.85
C LYS A 44 5.81 -7.51 -3.15
N GLN A 45 5.56 -8.34 -4.16
CA GLN A 45 6.25 -8.25 -5.44
C GLN A 45 5.97 -6.93 -6.14
N VAL A 46 4.71 -6.51 -6.18
CA VAL A 46 4.32 -5.25 -6.82
C VAL A 46 4.90 -4.07 -6.04
N PHE A 47 4.85 -4.11 -4.72
CA PHE A 47 5.41 -3.04 -3.88
C PHE A 47 6.91 -2.87 -4.14
N GLU A 48 7.66 -3.96 -4.17
CA GLU A 48 9.11 -3.91 -4.41
C GLU A 48 9.45 -3.45 -5.83
N THR A 49 8.61 -3.80 -6.80
CA THR A 49 8.80 -3.39 -8.19
C THR A 49 8.48 -1.92 -8.42
N LEU A 50 7.35 -1.44 -7.87
CA LEU A 50 6.89 -0.07 -8.08
C LEU A 50 7.58 0.95 -7.19
N PHE A 51 7.94 0.55 -5.97
CA PHE A 51 8.42 1.45 -4.94
C PHE A 51 9.73 0.94 -4.33
N PRO A 52 10.81 0.82 -5.15
CA PRO A 52 12.07 0.25 -4.66
C PRO A 52 12.71 1.08 -3.56
N VAL A 53 12.56 2.40 -3.57
CA VAL A 53 13.10 3.27 -2.51
C VAL A 53 12.37 3.01 -1.20
N GLN A 54 11.04 2.96 -1.24
CA GLN A 54 10.22 2.69 -0.06
C GLN A 54 10.44 1.25 0.44
N ALA A 55 10.64 0.31 -0.47
CA ALA A 55 10.94 -1.08 -0.10
C ALA A 55 12.28 -1.17 0.64
N SER A 56 13.29 -0.43 0.23
CA SER A 56 14.57 -0.36 0.93
C SER A 56 14.40 0.26 2.32
N THR A 57 13.63 1.32 2.42
CA THR A 57 13.33 1.95 3.72
C THR A 57 12.63 0.96 4.65
N LEU A 58 11.63 0.26 4.14
CA LEU A 58 10.89 -0.74 4.92
C LEU A 58 11.79 -1.84 5.45
N ALA A 59 12.70 -2.34 4.59
CA ALA A 59 13.63 -3.40 4.96
C ALA A 59 14.60 -2.98 6.06
N ALA A 60 14.92 -1.69 6.15
CA ALA A 60 15.84 -1.15 7.14
C ALA A 60 15.17 -0.82 8.47
N LEU A 61 13.84 -0.79 8.53
CA LEU A 61 13.12 -0.45 9.76
C LEU A 61 13.08 -1.64 10.72
N PRO A 62 13.08 -1.38 12.03
CA PRO A 62 12.76 -2.42 13.01
C PRO A 62 11.38 -3.01 12.76
N VAL A 63 11.21 -4.29 13.07
CA VAL A 63 9.96 -5.02 12.78
C VAL A 63 8.74 -4.33 13.38
N ASN A 64 8.87 -3.76 14.58
CA ASN A 64 7.75 -3.09 15.26
C ASN A 64 7.41 -1.71 14.68
N GLN A 65 8.18 -1.22 13.70
CA GLN A 65 7.93 0.06 13.03
C GLN A 65 7.37 -0.13 11.62
N SER A 66 7.07 -1.35 11.23
CA SER A 66 6.53 -1.64 9.91
C SER A 66 5.39 -2.63 10.01
N ARG A 67 4.43 -2.52 9.10
CA ARG A 67 3.30 -3.43 9.01
C ARG A 67 2.94 -3.64 7.56
N ARG A 68 2.71 -4.90 7.22
CA ARG A 68 2.16 -5.29 5.92
C ARG A 68 0.82 -5.96 6.17
N GLU A 69 -0.21 -5.48 5.50
CA GLU A 69 -1.57 -5.99 5.67
C GLU A 69 -2.19 -6.25 4.32
N SER A 70 -2.91 -7.36 4.22
CA SER A 70 -3.63 -7.73 2.98
C SER A 70 -5.08 -7.96 3.32
N PHE A 71 -5.96 -7.39 2.50
CA PHE A 71 -7.40 -7.53 2.67
C PHE A 71 -7.99 -7.94 1.34
N ILE A 72 -8.86 -8.95 1.36
CA ILE A 72 -9.65 -9.34 0.19
C ILE A 72 -11.10 -9.01 0.48
N TYR A 73 -11.76 -8.39 -0.48
CA TYR A 73 -13.16 -8.06 -0.34
C TYR A 73 -13.86 -8.18 -1.70
N ALA A 74 -15.17 -8.41 -1.64
CA ALA A 74 -16.02 -8.39 -2.81
C ALA A 74 -16.75 -7.04 -2.85
N ASP A 75 -16.72 -6.40 -4.02
CA ASP A 75 -17.44 -5.17 -4.27
C ASP A 75 -18.27 -5.38 -5.54
N GLY A 76 -19.52 -5.77 -5.35
CA GLY A 76 -20.36 -6.20 -6.45
C GLY A 76 -19.88 -7.54 -7.01
N PRO A 77 -19.88 -7.71 -8.34
CA PRO A 77 -19.46 -8.97 -8.96
C PRO A 77 -17.94 -9.16 -9.01
N VAL A 78 -17.17 -8.14 -8.66
CA VAL A 78 -15.71 -8.14 -8.77
C VAL A 78 -15.09 -8.32 -7.40
N THR A 79 -14.20 -9.31 -7.28
CA THR A 79 -13.38 -9.46 -6.09
C THR A 79 -12.17 -8.55 -6.20
N SER A 80 -11.92 -7.81 -5.14
CA SER A 80 -10.83 -6.85 -5.04
C SER A 80 -9.98 -7.14 -3.82
N ALA A 81 -8.76 -6.63 -3.82
CA ALA A 81 -7.87 -6.74 -2.67
C ALA A 81 -7.11 -5.45 -2.47
N VAL A 82 -6.70 -5.20 -1.24
CA VAL A 82 -5.83 -4.08 -0.90
C VAL A 82 -4.62 -4.63 -0.17
N TYR A 83 -3.45 -4.23 -0.62
CA TYR A 83 -2.20 -4.45 0.09
C TYR A 83 -1.75 -3.12 0.67
N LEU A 84 -1.57 -3.09 1.98
CA LEU A 84 -1.27 -1.87 2.72
C LEU A 84 0.06 -2.03 3.44
N VAL A 85 0.98 -1.11 3.18
CA VAL A 85 2.28 -1.06 3.85
C VAL A 85 2.31 0.20 4.71
N THR A 86 2.57 0.03 6.00
CA THR A 86 2.69 1.15 6.94
C THR A 86 4.10 1.17 7.52
N MET A 87 4.74 2.33 7.47
CA MET A 87 6.06 2.56 8.04
C MET A 87 5.96 3.69 9.06
N ALA A 88 6.46 3.46 10.27
CA ALA A 88 6.37 4.41 11.37
C ALA A 88 7.76 4.82 11.84
N ASN A 89 7.84 5.94 12.53
CA ASN A 89 9.08 6.48 13.10
C ASN A 89 10.20 6.60 12.06
N LEU A 90 9.84 7.14 10.89
CA LEU A 90 10.79 7.34 9.82
C LEU A 90 11.85 8.36 10.25
N PRO A 91 13.13 8.15 9.85
CA PRO A 91 14.21 9.09 10.17
C PRO A 91 14.20 10.30 9.23
N ASP A 92 13.09 11.03 9.21
CA ASP A 92 12.87 12.18 8.35
C ASP A 92 12.33 13.32 9.19
N ASP A 93 12.83 14.52 8.97
CA ASP A 93 12.45 15.69 9.78
C ASP A 93 10.99 16.10 9.56
N SER A 94 10.44 15.80 8.39
CA SER A 94 9.11 16.23 7.99
C SER A 94 8.09 15.09 8.05
N ILE A 95 8.52 13.86 7.78
CA ILE A 95 7.63 12.70 7.67
C ILE A 95 7.87 11.76 8.83
N ALA A 96 6.86 11.59 9.68
CA ALA A 96 6.91 10.62 10.78
C ALA A 96 6.51 9.23 10.34
N SER A 97 5.49 9.13 9.50
CA SER A 97 4.97 7.85 9.02
C SER A 97 4.51 7.97 7.58
N GLN A 98 4.57 6.86 6.86
CA GLN A 98 4.08 6.76 5.49
C GLN A 98 3.28 5.47 5.36
N ARG A 99 2.20 5.56 4.59
CA ARG A 99 1.35 4.41 4.29
C ARG A 99 1.13 4.35 2.79
N ILE A 100 1.36 3.18 2.20
CA ILE A 100 1.16 2.94 0.76
C ILE A 100 0.08 1.90 0.61
N ARG A 101 -0.91 2.23 -0.22
CA ARG A 101 -2.04 1.37 -0.54
C ARG A 101 -1.93 0.96 -2.01
N ILE A 102 -1.97 -0.35 -2.26
CA ILE A 102 -2.03 -0.88 -3.62
C ILE A 102 -3.34 -1.66 -3.74
N GLU A 103 -4.14 -1.28 -4.72
CA GLU A 103 -5.41 -1.96 -4.99
C GLU A 103 -5.21 -2.95 -6.12
N PHE A 104 -5.75 -4.16 -5.91
CA PHE A 104 -5.73 -5.23 -6.89
C PHE A 104 -7.14 -5.61 -7.27
N VAL A 105 -7.30 -6.04 -8.52
CA VAL A 105 -8.54 -6.64 -9.00
C VAL A 105 -8.28 -8.06 -9.44
N ARG A 106 -9.29 -8.91 -9.28
CA ARG A 106 -9.21 -10.31 -9.69
C ARG A 106 -9.34 -10.42 -11.20
N ARG A 107 -8.42 -11.14 -11.82
CA ARG A 107 -8.50 -11.49 -13.24
C ARG A 107 -8.20 -12.96 -13.40
N GLY A 108 -9.22 -13.74 -13.71
CA GLY A 108 -9.08 -15.19 -13.75
C GLY A 108 -8.63 -15.74 -12.40
N ALA A 109 -7.54 -16.50 -12.38
CA ALA A 109 -6.99 -17.06 -11.15
C ALA A 109 -6.00 -16.13 -10.45
N GLY A 110 -5.77 -14.92 -10.99
CA GLY A 110 -4.71 -14.05 -10.50
C GLY A 110 -5.18 -12.67 -10.07
N TRP A 111 -4.24 -11.88 -9.62
CA TRP A 111 -4.43 -10.51 -9.16
C TRP A 111 -3.64 -9.54 -10.04
N VAL A 112 -4.26 -8.42 -10.40
CA VAL A 112 -3.62 -7.37 -11.20
C VAL A 112 -3.69 -6.07 -10.41
N ALA A 113 -2.56 -5.36 -10.31
CA ALA A 113 -2.52 -4.05 -9.68
C ALA A 113 -3.30 -3.04 -10.51
N ALA A 114 -4.28 -2.39 -9.89
CA ALA A 114 -5.17 -1.43 -10.55
C ALA A 114 -4.84 0.01 -10.19
N SER A 115 -4.42 0.28 -8.96
CA SER A 115 -4.08 1.63 -8.53
C SER A 115 -3.19 1.59 -7.30
N ALA A 116 -2.52 2.72 -7.04
CA ALA A 116 -1.73 2.89 -5.84
C ALA A 116 -1.87 4.32 -5.32
N GLY A 117 -1.69 4.49 -4.02
CA GLY A 117 -1.75 5.79 -3.37
C GLY A 117 -0.96 5.77 -2.07
N ARG A 118 -0.71 6.96 -1.53
CA ARG A 118 0.05 7.11 -0.30
C ARG A 118 -0.55 8.17 0.62
N GLN A 119 -0.29 7.98 1.90
CA GLN A 119 -0.62 8.94 2.95
C GLN A 119 0.57 9.13 3.86
N PHE A 120 0.59 10.26 4.54
CA PHE A 120 1.66 10.63 5.47
C PHE A 120 1.09 11.04 6.81
N LYS A 121 1.89 10.85 7.87
CA LYS A 121 1.76 11.60 9.11
C LYS A 121 2.97 12.50 9.19
N CYS A 122 2.74 13.80 9.34
CA CYS A 122 3.80 14.78 9.29
C CYS A 122 4.33 15.13 10.69
N ARG A 123 5.58 15.59 10.74
CA ARG A 123 6.16 16.17 11.96
C ARG A 123 6.10 17.68 11.84
N GLU A 124 5.63 18.31 12.91
CA GLU A 124 5.61 19.77 12.99
C GLU A 124 6.15 20.17 14.38
N GLY A 125 7.25 20.94 14.40
CA GLY A 125 7.86 21.36 15.65
C GLY A 125 8.26 20.19 16.56
N GLY A 126 8.70 19.09 15.97
CA GLY A 126 9.08 17.87 16.69
C GLY A 126 7.91 16.99 17.11
N LEU A 127 6.68 17.41 16.85
CA LEU A 127 5.49 16.63 17.20
C LEU A 127 4.93 15.92 15.98
N VAL A 128 4.44 14.70 16.19
CA VAL A 128 3.80 13.91 15.12
C VAL A 128 2.33 14.27 15.04
N ARG A 129 1.89 14.68 13.85
CA ARG A 129 0.47 14.86 13.57
C ARG A 129 -0.16 13.47 13.50
N GLN A 130 -1.25 13.27 14.25
CA GLN A 130 -1.85 11.94 14.37
C GLN A 130 -2.77 11.56 13.22
N GLN A 131 -3.11 12.50 12.37
CA GLN A 131 -3.99 12.23 11.24
C GLN A 131 -3.19 11.93 10.00
N TRP A 132 -3.64 10.93 9.24
CA TRP A 132 -3.11 10.65 7.91
C TRP A 132 -3.57 11.75 6.95
N THR A 133 -2.67 12.18 6.07
CA THR A 133 -2.96 13.19 5.05
C THR A 133 -2.42 12.73 3.71
N ASP A 134 -3.08 13.16 2.63
CA ASP A 134 -2.61 12.98 1.27
C ASP A 134 -1.68 14.11 0.81
N ARG A 135 -1.43 15.08 1.67
CA ARG A 135 -0.57 16.23 1.36
C ARG A 135 0.86 15.96 1.78
N SER A 136 1.79 16.47 0.96
CA SER A 136 3.21 16.37 1.28
C SER A 136 3.52 17.07 2.60
N CYS A 137 4.41 16.47 3.37
CA CYS A 137 4.93 17.07 4.58
C CYS A 137 6.04 18.05 4.23
N ARG A 138 6.19 19.09 5.04
CA ARG A 138 7.24 20.08 4.84
C ARG A 138 8.33 19.96 5.88
#